data_3f4c7b4ef0768fe4db1db639276d2834
#
_entry.id   3f4c7b4ef0768fe4db1db639276d2834
#
_cell.length_a   1.000
_cell.length_b   1.000
_cell.length_c   1.000
_cell.angle_alpha   90.00
_cell.angle_beta   90.00
_cell.angle_gamma   90.00
#
_symmetry.space_group_name_H-M   'P 1'
#
loop_
_entity.id
_entity.type
_entity.pdbx_description
1 polymer ?
#
loop_
_entity_poly.entity_id
_entity_poly.type
_entity_poly.pdbx_seq_one_letter_code
_entity_poly.pdbx_strand_id
1 'polypeptide(L)'
;RARGECKPETFDFLGFTFYCSKTRKGGFVPKVQTSRKKFEQKVRAYKNWIYDNRNRPMREIIKELNVKLIGHYRYYGVTWNFRKITTFLHRVQQFLFKAMNRRGCRRAYTWNGFVEMLKYYPLAKPKTYYCLYWSECYYEEPYAGKPHVRICEGLRLRGLSLLDYRTESKELEGALFPFL
;
A
#
# COMPACT_ATOMS: atom_id res chain seq x y z
N ARG A 1 -9.43 31.51 2.73
CA ARG A 1 -8.70 32.10 3.86
C ARG A 1 -9.38 33.42 4.19
N ALA A 2 -10.05 33.50 5.33
CA ALA A 2 -10.33 34.78 5.93
C ALA A 2 -8.97 35.44 6.27
N ARG A 3 -8.87 36.75 6.15
CA ARG A 3 -7.63 37.47 6.45
C ARG A 3 -7.27 37.21 7.92
N GLY A 4 -6.14 36.58 8.18
CA GLY A 4 -5.60 36.34 9.51
C GLY A 4 -5.63 34.87 10.01
N GLU A 5 -6.23 33.93 9.29
CA GLU A 5 -6.21 32.52 9.71
C GLU A 5 -4.90 31.83 9.31
N CYS A 6 -4.23 31.26 10.30
CA CYS A 6 -3.07 30.39 10.09
C CYS A 6 -3.47 29.15 9.28
N LYS A 7 -2.48 28.59 8.56
CA LYS A 7 -2.66 27.32 7.86
C LYS A 7 -3.10 26.26 8.89
N PRO A 8 -4.14 25.44 8.60
CA PRO A 8 -4.56 24.38 9.49
C PRO A 8 -3.38 23.50 9.89
N GLU A 9 -3.31 23.18 11.18
CA GLU A 9 -2.25 22.33 11.71
C GLU A 9 -2.34 20.92 11.13
N THR A 10 -1.19 20.27 11.05
CA THR A 10 -1.08 18.87 10.64
C THR A 10 -0.75 18.04 11.86
N PHE A 11 -1.32 16.85 11.97
CA PHE A 11 -1.00 15.94 13.06
C PHE A 11 -0.59 14.57 12.55
N ASP A 12 0.31 13.93 13.28
CA ASP A 12 0.80 12.60 12.97
C ASP A 12 0.08 11.57 13.86
N PHE A 13 -0.55 10.57 13.23
CA PHE A 13 -1.22 9.49 13.92
C PHE A 13 -1.00 8.16 13.19
N LEU A 14 -0.65 7.09 13.91
CA LEU A 14 -0.41 5.75 13.37
C LEU A 14 0.55 5.71 12.15
N GLY A 15 1.52 6.61 12.10
CA GLY A 15 2.47 6.68 11.00
C GLY A 15 1.97 7.42 9.76
N PHE A 16 0.82 8.05 9.86
CA PHE A 16 0.27 8.95 8.86
C PHE A 16 0.28 10.39 9.35
N THR A 17 0.44 11.32 8.43
CA THR A 17 0.23 12.75 8.63
C THR A 17 -1.11 13.12 8.03
N PHE A 18 -2.00 13.67 8.84
CA PHE A 18 -3.29 14.22 8.44
C PHE A 18 -3.15 15.71 8.18
N TYR A 19 -3.70 16.18 7.09
CA TYR A 19 -3.64 17.60 6.69
C TYR A 19 -4.87 18.00 5.89
N CYS A 20 -5.29 19.27 6.04
CA CYS A 20 -6.38 19.83 5.28
C CYS A 20 -5.91 20.27 3.89
N SER A 21 -6.69 19.94 2.87
CA SER A 21 -6.46 20.33 1.49
C SER A 21 -7.76 20.84 0.86
N LYS A 22 -7.63 21.56 -0.25
CA LYS A 22 -8.79 22.01 -1.04
C LYS A 22 -9.11 21.01 -2.15
N THR A 23 -10.40 20.79 -2.40
CA THR A 23 -10.88 20.08 -3.59
C THR A 23 -10.80 20.98 -4.81
N ARG A 24 -10.99 20.40 -6.01
CA ARG A 24 -11.12 21.19 -7.26
C ARG A 24 -12.31 22.16 -7.22
N LYS A 25 -13.35 21.83 -6.48
CA LYS A 25 -14.55 22.68 -6.28
C LYS A 25 -14.40 23.69 -5.12
N GLY A 26 -13.21 23.84 -4.53
CA GLY A 26 -12.93 24.81 -3.45
C GLY A 26 -13.27 24.32 -2.03
N GLY A 27 -13.96 23.21 -1.85
CA GLY A 27 -14.27 22.64 -0.53
C GLY A 27 -13.03 22.13 0.19
N PHE A 28 -13.07 22.07 1.52
CA PHE A 28 -12.02 21.49 2.35
C PHE A 28 -12.19 19.98 2.46
N VAL A 29 -11.05 19.26 2.30
CA VAL A 29 -11.01 17.80 2.50
C VAL A 29 -9.78 17.47 3.33
N PRO A 30 -9.95 16.73 4.46
CA PRO A 30 -8.82 16.16 5.17
C PRO A 30 -8.16 15.09 4.31
N LYS A 31 -6.87 15.17 4.10
CA LYS A 31 -6.07 14.20 3.36
C LYS A 31 -5.07 13.51 4.26
N VAL A 32 -4.65 12.35 3.83
CA VAL A 32 -3.73 11.49 4.58
C VAL A 32 -2.52 11.18 3.71
N GLN A 33 -1.35 11.22 4.31
CA GLN A 33 -0.11 10.75 3.69
C GLN A 33 0.75 10.03 4.72
N THR A 34 1.64 9.14 4.27
CA THR A 34 2.64 8.54 5.17
C THR A 34 3.49 9.63 5.81
N SER A 35 3.65 9.60 7.13
CA SER A 35 4.47 10.58 7.85
C SER A 35 5.93 10.51 7.38
N ARG A 36 6.58 11.66 7.27
CA ARG A 36 7.96 11.76 6.78
C ARG A 36 8.92 10.89 7.59
N LYS A 37 8.79 10.92 8.92
CA LYS A 37 9.63 10.14 9.84
C LYS A 37 9.51 8.63 9.59
N LYS A 38 8.28 8.12 9.47
CA LYS A 38 8.01 6.70 9.20
C LYS A 38 8.42 6.29 7.79
N PHE A 39 8.20 7.15 6.80
CA PHE A 39 8.63 6.92 5.42
C PHE A 39 10.16 6.73 5.37
N GLU A 40 10.94 7.66 5.90
CA GLU A 40 12.40 7.58 5.91
C GLU A 40 12.91 6.37 6.71
N GLN A 41 12.30 6.07 7.84
CA GLN A 41 12.61 4.88 8.64
C GLN A 41 12.44 3.59 7.82
N LYS A 42 11.30 3.45 7.12
CA LYS A 42 11.03 2.28 6.27
C LYS A 42 11.97 2.21 5.08
N VAL A 43 12.25 3.33 4.42
CA VAL A 43 13.21 3.41 3.31
C VAL A 43 14.60 2.93 3.75
N ARG A 44 15.07 3.36 4.92
CA ARG A 44 16.37 2.90 5.48
C ARG A 44 16.35 1.41 5.79
N ALA A 45 15.28 0.90 6.40
CA ALA A 45 15.15 -0.52 6.72
C ALA A 45 15.20 -1.40 5.46
N TYR A 46 14.49 -1.01 4.39
CA TYR A 46 14.54 -1.74 3.12
C TYR A 46 15.91 -1.64 2.43
N LYS A 47 16.55 -0.46 2.48
CA LYS A 47 17.91 -0.29 1.99
C LYS A 47 18.86 -1.27 2.67
N ASN A 48 18.91 -1.27 4.01
CA ASN A 48 19.79 -2.13 4.77
C ASN A 48 19.52 -3.61 4.44
N TRP A 49 18.26 -4.03 4.49
CA TRP A 49 17.88 -5.40 4.16
C TRP A 49 18.34 -5.83 2.75
N ILE A 50 18.20 -4.96 1.73
CA ILE A 50 18.65 -5.25 0.36
C ILE A 50 20.19 -5.40 0.31
N TYR A 51 20.92 -4.55 1.03
CA TYR A 51 22.38 -4.62 1.04
C TYR A 51 22.91 -5.85 1.79
N ASP A 52 22.27 -6.23 2.89
CA ASP A 52 22.64 -7.41 3.68
C ASP A 52 22.41 -8.71 2.87
N ASN A 53 21.34 -8.74 2.09
CA ASN A 53 20.96 -9.91 1.28
C ASN A 53 21.49 -9.88 -0.17
N ARG A 54 22.32 -8.88 -0.53
CA ARG A 54 22.76 -8.68 -1.91
C ARG A 54 23.44 -9.88 -2.57
N ASN A 55 24.09 -10.76 -1.80
CA ASN A 55 24.84 -11.91 -2.32
C ASN A 55 23.95 -13.13 -2.61
N ARG A 56 22.67 -13.12 -2.20
CA ARG A 56 21.72 -14.20 -2.46
C ARG A 56 21.25 -14.23 -3.91
N PRO A 57 20.69 -15.35 -4.38
CA PRO A 57 20.08 -15.45 -5.70
C PRO A 57 18.97 -14.40 -5.89
N MET A 58 18.90 -13.78 -7.08
CA MET A 58 17.94 -12.71 -7.38
C MET A 58 16.50 -13.15 -7.16
N ARG A 59 16.15 -14.38 -7.55
CA ARG A 59 14.84 -14.95 -7.42
C ARG A 59 14.35 -14.93 -5.97
N GLU A 60 15.21 -15.28 -5.02
CA GLU A 60 14.87 -15.29 -3.59
C GLU A 60 14.71 -13.88 -3.05
N ILE A 61 15.65 -12.98 -3.41
CA ILE A 61 15.58 -11.58 -2.98
C ILE A 61 14.25 -10.95 -3.42
N ILE A 62 13.85 -11.13 -4.68
CA ILE A 62 12.62 -10.55 -5.20
C ILE A 62 11.40 -11.20 -4.56
N LYS A 63 11.40 -12.51 -4.33
CA LYS A 63 10.29 -13.19 -3.63
C LYS A 63 10.05 -12.61 -2.25
N GLU A 64 11.09 -12.51 -1.42
CA GLU A 64 10.98 -11.96 -0.08
C GLU A 64 10.68 -10.45 -0.08
N LEU A 65 11.29 -9.71 -1.02
CA LEU A 65 11.03 -8.29 -1.18
C LEU A 65 9.57 -8.02 -1.54
N ASN A 66 8.96 -8.84 -2.40
CA ASN A 66 7.55 -8.74 -2.76
C ASN A 66 6.63 -8.97 -1.57
N VAL A 67 6.92 -9.95 -0.71
CA VAL A 67 6.16 -10.17 0.54
C VAL A 67 6.21 -8.92 1.42
N LYS A 68 7.40 -8.33 1.60
CA LYS A 68 7.59 -7.09 2.37
C LYS A 68 6.85 -5.90 1.74
N LEU A 69 6.92 -5.75 0.41
CA LEU A 69 6.24 -4.68 -0.33
C LEU A 69 4.72 -4.80 -0.23
N ILE A 70 4.16 -6.00 -0.38
CA ILE A 70 2.73 -6.23 -0.23
C ILE A 70 2.26 -5.87 1.18
N GLY A 71 3.01 -6.28 2.21
CA GLY A 71 2.73 -5.88 3.59
C GLY A 71 2.75 -4.36 3.78
N HIS A 72 3.74 -3.68 3.18
CA HIS A 72 3.82 -2.22 3.19
C HIS A 72 2.63 -1.57 2.48
N TYR A 73 2.22 -2.08 1.32
CA TYR A 73 1.08 -1.55 0.57
C TYR A 73 -0.26 -1.81 1.26
N ARG A 74 -0.43 -2.96 1.92
CA ARG A 74 -1.63 -3.23 2.71
C ARG A 74 -1.80 -2.24 3.85
N TYR A 75 -0.72 -1.82 4.51
CA TYR A 75 -0.80 -0.85 5.60
C TYR A 75 -0.94 0.60 5.10
N TYR A 76 -0.11 1.01 4.13
CA TYR A 76 -0.04 2.40 3.65
C TYR A 76 -0.88 2.67 2.40
N GLY A 77 -1.51 1.66 1.81
CA GLY A 77 -2.32 1.76 0.60
C GLY A 77 -3.70 2.35 0.84
N VAL A 78 -3.76 3.55 1.37
CA VAL A 78 -4.98 4.32 1.61
C VAL A 78 -5.17 5.41 0.55
N THR A 79 -6.41 5.86 0.38
CA THR A 79 -6.75 6.99 -0.50
C THR A 79 -5.85 8.20 -0.17
N TRP A 80 -5.43 8.94 -1.20
CA TRP A 80 -4.52 10.11 -1.16
C TRP A 80 -3.05 9.78 -0.89
N ASN A 81 -2.71 8.58 -0.45
CA ASN A 81 -1.33 8.19 -0.16
C ASN A 81 -0.62 7.48 -1.33
N PHE A 82 -1.31 7.24 -2.45
CA PHE A 82 -0.78 6.50 -3.60
C PHE A 82 0.57 7.04 -4.10
N ARG A 83 0.71 8.37 -4.15
CA ARG A 83 1.97 9.02 -4.54
C ARG A 83 3.14 8.64 -3.64
N LYS A 84 2.92 8.52 -2.31
CA LYS A 84 3.97 8.14 -1.36
C LYS A 84 4.38 6.68 -1.53
N ILE A 85 3.43 5.76 -1.69
CA ILE A 85 3.76 4.34 -1.90
C ILE A 85 4.42 4.10 -3.26
N THR A 86 4.07 4.85 -4.31
CA THR A 86 4.77 4.81 -5.61
C THR A 86 6.20 5.33 -5.49
N THR A 87 6.40 6.45 -4.80
CA THR A 87 7.73 6.99 -4.51
C THR A 87 8.56 6.00 -3.70
N PHE A 88 7.95 5.29 -2.75
CA PHE A 88 8.60 4.25 -1.97
C PHE A 88 9.10 3.11 -2.87
N LEU A 89 8.26 2.57 -3.75
CA LEU A 89 8.67 1.54 -4.72
C LEU A 89 9.86 2.00 -5.57
N HIS A 90 9.81 3.23 -6.08
CA HIS A 90 10.90 3.78 -6.89
C HIS A 90 12.23 3.84 -6.10
N ARG A 91 12.20 4.24 -4.83
CA ARG A 91 13.38 4.20 -3.95
C ARG A 91 13.90 2.76 -3.76
N VAL A 92 13.02 1.81 -3.54
CA VAL A 92 13.40 0.39 -3.41
C VAL A 92 14.05 -0.12 -4.70
N GLN A 93 13.51 0.20 -5.87
CA GLN A 93 14.12 -0.14 -7.17
C GLN A 93 15.53 0.44 -7.32
N GLN A 94 15.72 1.70 -6.94
CA GLN A 94 17.04 2.35 -6.99
C GLN A 94 18.06 1.64 -6.06
N PHE A 95 17.64 1.21 -4.86
CA PHE A 95 18.52 0.48 -3.96
C PHE A 95 18.86 -0.90 -4.49
N LEU A 96 17.87 -1.60 -5.04
CA LEU A 96 18.08 -2.91 -5.65
C LEU A 96 19.07 -2.80 -6.82
N PHE A 97 18.88 -1.85 -7.73
CA PHE A 97 19.80 -1.57 -8.84
C PHE A 97 21.23 -1.30 -8.35
N LYS A 98 21.38 -0.44 -7.34
CA LYS A 98 22.70 -0.14 -6.74
C LYS A 98 23.32 -1.36 -6.08
N ALA A 99 22.54 -2.16 -5.36
CA ALA A 99 23.02 -3.38 -4.70
C ALA A 99 23.48 -4.43 -5.71
N MET A 100 22.75 -4.59 -6.83
CA MET A 100 23.10 -5.50 -7.91
C MET A 100 24.42 -5.13 -8.58
N ASN A 101 24.64 -3.83 -8.83
CA ASN A 101 25.87 -3.34 -9.45
C ASN A 101 27.08 -3.36 -8.50
N ARG A 102 26.88 -3.65 -7.22
CA ARG A 102 27.96 -3.79 -6.22
C ARG A 102 28.34 -5.24 -5.91
N ARG A 103 27.79 -6.21 -6.64
CA ARG A 103 28.12 -7.64 -6.45
C ARG A 103 29.50 -8.02 -7.02
N GLY A 104 30.01 -7.24 -7.97
CA GLY A 104 31.29 -7.50 -8.63
C GLY A 104 32.06 -6.22 -8.91
N CYS A 105 33.31 -6.36 -9.38
CA CYS A 105 34.22 -5.25 -9.69
C CYS A 105 33.75 -4.43 -10.91
N ARG A 106 32.91 -5.02 -11.78
CA ARG A 106 32.38 -4.35 -12.98
C ARG A 106 30.88 -4.08 -12.80
N ARG A 107 30.39 -2.99 -13.42
CA ARG A 107 28.93 -2.71 -13.46
C ARG A 107 28.24 -3.80 -14.27
N ALA A 108 27.44 -4.63 -13.62
CA ALA A 108 26.76 -5.76 -14.21
C ALA A 108 25.54 -5.34 -15.06
N TYR A 109 24.87 -4.24 -14.67
CA TYR A 109 23.63 -3.79 -15.29
C TYR A 109 23.66 -2.31 -15.64
N THR A 110 23.20 -2.00 -16.85
CA THR A 110 22.68 -0.67 -17.19
C THR A 110 21.27 -0.54 -16.64
N TRP A 111 20.74 0.69 -16.56
CA TRP A 111 19.35 0.87 -16.10
C TRP A 111 18.33 0.14 -16.99
N ASN A 112 18.51 0.18 -18.31
CA ASN A 112 17.63 -0.51 -19.25
C ASN A 112 17.69 -2.03 -19.06
N GLY A 113 18.88 -2.62 -18.94
CA GLY A 113 19.03 -4.05 -18.66
C GLY A 113 18.43 -4.45 -17.30
N PHE A 114 18.50 -3.57 -16.29
CA PHE A 114 17.83 -3.80 -15.02
C PHE A 114 16.30 -3.79 -15.16
N VAL A 115 15.74 -2.85 -15.92
CA VAL A 115 14.29 -2.80 -16.20
C VAL A 115 13.84 -4.05 -16.96
N GLU A 116 14.62 -4.53 -17.93
CA GLU A 116 14.33 -5.79 -18.64
C GLU A 116 14.37 -6.99 -17.69
N MET A 117 15.34 -7.06 -16.81
CA MET A 117 15.41 -8.10 -15.78
C MET A 117 14.18 -8.07 -14.86
N LEU A 118 13.66 -6.90 -14.54
CA LEU A 118 12.42 -6.77 -13.75
C LEU A 118 11.15 -7.23 -14.49
N LYS A 119 11.19 -7.44 -15.82
CA LYS A 119 10.09 -8.10 -16.55
C LYS A 119 10.03 -9.59 -16.23
N TYR A 120 11.19 -10.22 -16.04
CA TYR A 120 11.27 -11.64 -15.65
C TYR A 120 11.03 -11.86 -14.16
N TYR A 121 11.45 -10.91 -13.33
CA TYR A 121 11.29 -10.94 -11.88
C TYR A 121 10.50 -9.69 -11.41
N PRO A 122 9.18 -9.67 -11.60
CA PRO A 122 8.39 -8.47 -11.34
C PRO A 122 8.32 -8.15 -9.85
N LEU A 123 8.48 -6.85 -9.54
CA LEU A 123 8.20 -6.32 -8.22
C LEU A 123 6.70 -6.07 -8.05
N ALA A 124 6.21 -6.30 -6.84
CA ALA A 124 4.83 -6.01 -6.48
C ALA A 124 4.50 -4.53 -6.73
N LYS A 125 3.47 -4.29 -7.52
CA LYS A 125 3.02 -2.93 -7.85
C LYS A 125 2.23 -2.33 -6.68
N PRO A 126 2.36 -1.01 -6.44
CA PRO A 126 1.58 -0.34 -5.41
C PRO A 126 0.09 -0.39 -5.75
N LYS A 127 -0.74 -0.64 -4.74
CA LYS A 127 -2.19 -0.71 -4.85
C LYS A 127 -2.82 0.04 -3.67
N THR A 128 -3.92 0.73 -3.92
CA THR A 128 -4.78 1.29 -2.87
C THR A 128 -5.72 0.20 -2.41
N TYR A 129 -5.74 -0.08 -1.11
CA TYR A 129 -6.56 -1.11 -0.49
C TYR A 129 -7.76 -0.52 0.23
N TYR A 130 -7.61 0.68 0.79
CA TYR A 130 -8.63 1.30 1.64
C TYR A 130 -9.01 2.68 1.14
N CYS A 131 -10.31 2.94 1.03
CA CYS A 131 -10.86 4.26 0.81
C CYS A 131 -11.23 4.87 2.17
N LEU A 132 -10.77 6.07 2.46
CA LEU A 132 -11.05 6.76 3.73
C LEU A 132 -12.26 7.69 3.66
N TYR A 133 -12.86 7.85 2.48
CA TYR A 133 -13.98 8.78 2.28
C TYR A 133 -15.21 8.06 1.76
N TRP A 134 -16.30 8.32 2.46
CA TRP A 134 -17.64 7.78 2.17
C TRP A 134 -18.26 8.27 0.85
N SER A 135 -17.77 9.40 0.31
CA SER A 135 -18.32 9.99 -0.92
C SER A 135 -17.97 9.26 -2.22
N GLU A 136 -16.99 8.37 -2.19
CA GLU A 136 -16.69 7.49 -3.33
C GLU A 136 -17.11 6.02 -3.09
N CYS A 137 -17.50 5.71 -1.85
CA CYS A 137 -18.16 4.46 -1.51
C CYS A 137 -19.66 4.76 -1.50
N TYR A 138 -20.43 4.10 -2.31
CA TYR A 138 -21.90 4.22 -2.46
C TYR A 138 -22.60 4.60 -1.16
N TYR A 139 -23.48 5.61 -1.28
CA TYR A 139 -24.37 6.12 -0.26
C TYR A 139 -25.28 5.00 0.27
N GLU A 140 -24.91 4.39 1.38
CA GLU A 140 -25.87 3.74 2.26
C GLU A 140 -26.11 4.69 3.43
N GLU A 141 -27.29 5.26 3.49
CA GLU A 141 -27.69 6.12 4.60
C GLU A 141 -27.56 5.36 5.92
N PRO A 142 -26.92 5.96 6.95
CA PRO A 142 -26.93 5.36 8.27
C PRO A 142 -28.37 5.29 8.76
N TYR A 143 -28.84 4.10 9.08
CA TYR A 143 -30.13 3.89 9.71
C TYR A 143 -30.26 4.81 10.93
N ALA A 144 -31.17 5.76 10.86
CA ALA A 144 -31.52 6.63 11.99
C ALA A 144 -31.90 5.75 13.18
N GLY A 145 -31.14 5.80 14.26
CA GLY A 145 -31.50 5.21 15.55
C GLY A 145 -30.65 4.05 16.08
N LYS A 146 -29.58 3.65 15.43
CA LYS A 146 -28.64 2.68 16.04
C LYS A 146 -27.23 3.24 16.10
N PRO A 147 -26.67 3.48 17.31
CA PRO A 147 -25.26 3.83 17.46
C PRO A 147 -24.44 2.58 17.22
N HIS A 148 -24.04 2.30 15.99
CA HIS A 148 -23.03 1.33 15.73
C HIS A 148 -22.31 1.65 14.48
N VAL A 149 -21.23 1.55 14.77
CA VAL A 149 -20.13 1.03 14.01
C VAL A 149 -20.60 -0.08 13.07
N ARG A 150 -21.35 0.26 12.03
CA ARG A 150 -21.25 -0.47 10.79
C ARG A 150 -19.97 -0.02 10.15
N ILE A 151 -18.90 -0.60 10.62
CA ILE A 151 -17.66 -0.67 9.86
C ILE A 151 -18.02 -1.39 8.58
N CYS A 152 -18.48 -0.58 7.60
CA CYS A 152 -18.52 -0.94 6.18
C CYS A 152 -18.89 -2.41 5.87
N GLU A 153 -20.17 -2.72 5.94
CA GLU A 153 -20.73 -3.73 5.05
C GLU A 153 -20.70 -3.23 3.60
N GLY A 154 -19.62 -2.72 3.14
CA GLY A 154 -19.51 -2.08 1.84
C GLY A 154 -18.09 -1.75 1.45
N LEU A 155 -17.11 -2.16 2.23
CA LEU A 155 -15.76 -2.27 1.70
C LEU A 155 -15.75 -3.42 0.68
N ARG A 156 -16.33 -3.16 -0.48
CA ARG A 156 -15.93 -3.89 -1.67
C ARG A 156 -14.45 -3.66 -1.84
N LEU A 157 -13.65 -4.51 -1.21
CA LEU A 157 -12.43 -4.93 -1.85
C LEU A 157 -12.89 -5.29 -3.27
N ARG A 158 -12.46 -4.55 -4.29
CA ARG A 158 -12.73 -4.97 -5.67
C ARG A 158 -12.20 -6.40 -5.78
N GLY A 159 -13.10 -7.35 -5.64
CA GLY A 159 -12.80 -8.75 -5.76
C GLY A 159 -13.49 -9.71 -4.82
N LEU A 160 -13.95 -9.34 -3.62
CA LEU A 160 -14.66 -10.28 -2.73
C LEU A 160 -15.43 -9.48 -1.68
N SER A 161 -16.74 -9.59 -1.66
CA SER A 161 -17.56 -9.07 -0.56
C SER A 161 -17.42 -9.99 0.63
N LEU A 162 -17.47 -9.46 1.85
CA LEU A 162 -17.47 -10.26 3.08
C LEU A 162 -18.66 -11.26 3.17
N LEU A 163 -19.66 -11.09 2.31
CA LEU A 163 -20.80 -11.99 2.15
C LEU A 163 -20.46 -13.23 1.33
N ASP A 164 -19.48 -13.14 0.42
CA ASP A 164 -19.06 -14.28 -0.40
C ASP A 164 -18.26 -15.31 0.41
N TYR A 165 -17.65 -14.89 1.53
CA TYR A 165 -16.95 -15.80 2.43
C TYR A 165 -17.89 -16.74 3.22
N ARG A 166 -19.17 -16.37 3.36
CA ARG A 166 -20.17 -17.20 4.09
C ARG A 166 -20.84 -18.23 3.20
N THR A 167 -20.84 -18.03 1.89
CA THR A 167 -21.39 -18.99 0.93
C THR A 167 -20.39 -20.06 0.53
N GLU A 168 -19.12 -19.73 0.38
CA GLU A 168 -18.08 -20.72 0.06
C GLU A 168 -17.82 -21.71 1.20
N SER A 169 -17.95 -21.29 2.49
CA SER A 169 -17.82 -22.21 3.61
C SER A 169 -19.00 -23.21 3.73
N LYS A 170 -20.16 -22.92 3.16
CA LYS A 170 -21.29 -23.87 3.12
C LYS A 170 -21.21 -24.86 1.96
N GLU A 171 -20.56 -24.48 0.86
CA GLU A 171 -20.36 -25.41 -0.26
C GLU A 171 -19.22 -26.41 0.01
N LEU A 172 -18.26 -26.06 0.87
CA LEU A 172 -17.19 -26.98 1.28
C LEU A 172 -17.62 -27.99 2.35
N GLU A 173 -18.65 -27.71 3.14
CA GLU A 173 -19.22 -28.70 4.10
C GLU A 173 -20.16 -29.70 3.43
N GLY A 174 -20.68 -29.40 2.24
CA GLY A 174 -21.53 -30.33 1.47
C GLY A 174 -20.79 -31.32 0.58
N ALA A 175 -19.47 -31.17 0.40
CA ALA A 175 -18.67 -31.98 -0.53
C ALA A 175 -17.84 -33.11 0.16
N LEU A 176 -17.99 -33.30 1.47
CA LEU A 176 -17.26 -34.30 2.22
C LEU A 176 -18.19 -35.37 2.79
N PHE A 177 -18.93 -36.10 1.95
CA PHE A 177 -19.39 -37.48 2.17
C PHE A 177 -20.24 -37.90 0.97
N PRO A 178 -19.74 -38.77 0.10
CA PRO A 178 -20.06 -40.16 0.25
C PRO A 178 -18.94 -41.10 -0.20
N PHE A 179 -18.36 -41.85 0.74
CA PHE A 179 -17.82 -43.20 0.47
C PHE A 179 -17.63 -43.89 1.81
N LEU A 180 -18.65 -44.64 2.18
CA LEU A 180 -18.61 -45.92 2.85
C LEU A 180 -19.86 -46.71 2.50
#